data_d05e284d45f7dca8ec3bb6eec7799266
#
_entry.id   d05e284d45f7dca8ec3bb6eec7799266
#
_cell.length_a   1.000
_cell.length_b   1.000
_cell.length_c   1.000
_cell.angle_alpha   90.00
_cell.angle_beta   90.00
_cell.angle_gamma   90.00
#
_symmetry.space_group_name_H-M   'P 1'
#
loop_
_entity.id
_entity.type
_entity.pdbx_description
1 polymer ?
#
loop_
_entity_poly.entity_id
_entity_poly.type
_entity_poly.pdbx_seq_one_letter_code
_entity_poly.pdbx_strand_id
1 'polypeptide(L)'
;MPSTVLVGAQWGDEGKGKICDLVAGDFDAVVRYSGGNNAGHTIVVNGKKYGLHQVPSGIMYSDHVSVIGNGCVVNPKVVLEEIDMFEADGITTKNLRISGNAHVIMPYHIDLDGAFEQKLGKKNIGTTKRGIGPCYQDKMARIGLRMQDMLDEALFRDKLETGLARVNPELELIYSLPTYTVDQICDEYLPMAERLRPYITETSLLLNNMIDEGKDLLFEGAQATLLDIDHGTYPYVTSSNCTAGGAITGSGVGMKNVDRVLGVMKAYITRVGSGPMPTELSYESEAGHTLTEEGYEYGVTTGRRRRCGWFDGPIANYASRVNGLTDIAVTKLDVLSAFDTIKVCVAYDVDGERYTSVPEHQVRFEHAKPIYEELPGWKCDITGCRSFDELPQEAQDYVAFIEDLAHTRVTFIGVGAGREQIINRFWK
;
A
#
# COMPACT_ATOMS: atom_id res chain seq x y z
N MET A 1 -14.93 -0.09 18.94
CA MET A 1 -13.46 -0.14 18.97
C MET A 1 -12.92 1.14 18.39
N PRO A 2 -11.73 1.55 18.78
CA PRO A 2 -11.14 2.77 18.25
C PRO A 2 -10.79 2.63 16.76
N SER A 3 -10.84 3.75 16.03
CA SER A 3 -10.44 3.76 14.63
C SER A 3 -8.98 3.32 14.47
N THR A 4 -8.74 2.45 13.51
CA THR A 4 -7.44 1.82 13.29
C THR A 4 -6.88 2.18 11.93
N VAL A 5 -5.59 2.55 11.86
CA VAL A 5 -4.84 2.72 10.61
C VAL A 5 -3.99 1.47 10.37
N LEU A 6 -4.19 0.83 9.21
CA LEU A 6 -3.38 -0.30 8.77
C LEU A 6 -2.40 0.16 7.70
N VAL A 7 -1.09 0.01 7.95
CA VAL A 7 -0.02 0.45 7.06
C VAL A 7 0.94 -0.68 6.72
N GLY A 8 1.55 -0.62 5.53
CA GLY A 8 2.74 -1.42 5.23
C GLY A 8 3.97 -0.79 5.89
N ALA A 9 4.77 -1.60 6.55
CA ALA A 9 5.91 -1.10 7.32
C ALA A 9 7.27 -1.37 6.67
N GLN A 10 7.29 -1.91 5.43
CA GLN A 10 8.50 -2.23 4.67
C GLN A 10 8.45 -1.56 3.29
N TRP A 11 8.62 -2.28 2.18
CA TRP A 11 8.58 -1.78 0.80
C TRP A 11 7.38 -2.26 -0.03
N GLY A 12 6.26 -2.55 0.61
CA GLY A 12 5.07 -3.11 -0.04
C GLY A 12 5.09 -4.64 -0.08
N ASP A 13 3.98 -5.20 -0.54
CA ASP A 13 3.77 -6.64 -0.65
C ASP A 13 3.89 -7.43 0.67
N GLU A 14 3.73 -6.75 1.82
CA GLU A 14 3.79 -7.37 3.16
C GLU A 14 2.60 -8.29 3.46
N GLY A 15 1.61 -8.34 2.58
CA GLY A 15 0.39 -9.11 2.83
C GLY A 15 -0.71 -8.31 3.53
N LYS A 16 -0.70 -6.98 3.39
CA LYS A 16 -1.73 -6.08 3.95
C LYS A 16 -3.15 -6.50 3.62
N GLY A 17 -3.40 -6.93 2.38
CA GLY A 17 -4.73 -7.38 1.95
C GLY A 17 -5.29 -8.51 2.82
N LYS A 18 -4.45 -9.49 3.19
CA LYS A 18 -4.84 -10.61 4.07
C LYS A 18 -5.18 -10.11 5.48
N ILE A 19 -4.37 -9.21 6.03
CA ILE A 19 -4.61 -8.65 7.38
C ILE A 19 -5.84 -7.73 7.36
N CYS A 20 -5.99 -6.90 6.31
CA CYS A 20 -7.17 -6.06 6.16
C CYS A 20 -8.45 -6.89 6.06
N ASP A 21 -8.48 -7.93 5.23
CA ASP A 21 -9.61 -8.86 5.12
C ASP A 21 -9.92 -9.57 6.45
N LEU A 22 -8.87 -9.91 7.22
CA LEU A 22 -9.04 -10.53 8.54
C LEU A 22 -9.79 -9.63 9.52
N VAL A 23 -9.41 -8.35 9.59
CA VAL A 23 -9.92 -7.41 10.60
C VAL A 23 -11.09 -6.57 10.11
N ALA A 24 -11.30 -6.44 8.79
CA ALA A 24 -12.32 -5.54 8.21
C ALA A 24 -13.74 -5.79 8.75
N GLY A 25 -14.08 -7.05 9.05
CA GLY A 25 -15.37 -7.43 9.62
C GLY A 25 -15.63 -6.88 11.03
N ASP A 26 -14.63 -6.32 11.70
CA ASP A 26 -14.75 -5.72 13.03
C ASP A 26 -15.07 -4.22 12.99
N PHE A 27 -15.15 -3.61 11.79
CA PHE A 27 -15.30 -2.18 11.58
C PHE A 27 -16.58 -1.86 10.81
N ASP A 28 -17.15 -0.67 11.03
CA ASP A 28 -18.33 -0.18 10.32
C ASP A 28 -18.00 0.43 8.96
N ALA A 29 -16.74 0.88 8.78
CA ALA A 29 -16.28 1.39 7.49
C ALA A 29 -14.81 1.03 7.20
N VAL A 30 -14.50 0.86 5.91
CA VAL A 30 -13.12 0.69 5.41
C VAL A 30 -12.79 1.82 4.46
N VAL A 31 -11.70 2.54 4.74
CA VAL A 31 -11.33 3.80 4.07
C VAL A 31 -9.97 3.70 3.41
N ARG A 32 -9.91 3.73 2.08
CA ARG A 32 -8.67 3.97 1.33
C ARG A 32 -8.33 5.45 1.40
N TYR A 33 -7.19 5.80 1.93
CA TYR A 33 -6.83 7.20 2.18
C TYR A 33 -5.72 7.74 1.27
N SER A 34 -5.01 6.88 0.54
CA SER A 34 -3.90 7.30 -0.33
C SER A 34 -3.67 6.33 -1.49
N GLY A 35 -2.83 6.72 -2.45
CA GLY A 35 -2.52 5.93 -3.64
C GLY A 35 -3.63 5.99 -4.67
N GLY A 36 -3.65 5.04 -5.56
CA GLY A 36 -4.64 4.90 -6.63
C GLY A 36 -4.68 3.45 -7.13
N ASN A 37 -4.95 3.26 -8.41
CA ASN A 37 -5.03 1.95 -9.04
C ASN A 37 -3.66 1.24 -9.22
N ASN A 38 -2.58 1.79 -8.67
CA ASN A 38 -1.28 1.13 -8.54
C ASN A 38 -1.23 0.13 -7.37
N ALA A 39 -2.20 0.13 -6.46
CA ALA A 39 -2.34 -0.91 -5.45
C ALA A 39 -2.91 -2.20 -6.08
N GLY A 40 -2.61 -3.33 -5.47
CA GLY A 40 -3.17 -4.63 -5.83
C GLY A 40 -3.45 -5.40 -4.55
N HIS A 41 -4.72 -5.43 -4.12
CA HIS A 41 -5.16 -6.24 -2.98
C HIS A 41 -5.94 -7.44 -3.51
N THR A 42 -5.52 -8.64 -3.16
CA THR A 42 -6.31 -9.84 -3.46
C THR A 42 -7.12 -10.22 -2.23
N ILE A 43 -8.42 -10.31 -2.40
CA ILE A 43 -9.35 -10.83 -1.40
C ILE A 43 -9.97 -12.13 -1.91
N VAL A 44 -10.39 -12.99 -0.99
CA VAL A 44 -11.02 -14.28 -1.32
C VAL A 44 -12.38 -14.35 -0.65
N VAL A 45 -13.43 -14.47 -1.46
CA VAL A 45 -14.80 -14.57 -0.97
C VAL A 45 -15.48 -15.79 -1.58
N ASN A 46 -16.02 -16.65 -0.75
CA ASN A 46 -16.67 -17.89 -1.18
C ASN A 46 -15.81 -18.74 -2.14
N GLY A 47 -14.48 -18.72 -1.92
CA GLY A 47 -13.50 -19.44 -2.75
C GLY A 47 -13.11 -18.72 -4.06
N LYS A 48 -13.74 -17.60 -4.40
CA LYS A 48 -13.40 -16.79 -5.57
C LYS A 48 -12.43 -15.66 -5.19
N LYS A 49 -11.39 -15.47 -6.01
CA LYS A 49 -10.38 -14.42 -5.83
C LYS A 49 -10.79 -13.16 -6.60
N TYR A 50 -10.69 -12.03 -5.93
CA TYR A 50 -10.89 -10.69 -6.51
C TYR A 50 -9.61 -9.87 -6.37
N GLY A 51 -9.15 -9.29 -7.47
CA GLY A 51 -8.02 -8.37 -7.48
C GLY A 51 -8.52 -6.93 -7.44
N LEU A 52 -8.39 -6.26 -6.30
CA LEU A 52 -8.83 -4.88 -6.12
C LEU A 52 -7.68 -3.91 -6.35
N HIS A 53 -7.94 -2.86 -7.11
CA HIS A 53 -6.97 -1.80 -7.36
C HIS A 53 -7.35 -0.49 -6.66
N GLN A 54 -8.66 -0.14 -6.63
CA GLN A 54 -9.15 1.11 -6.06
C GLN A 54 -10.22 0.95 -4.99
N VAL A 55 -11.17 0.07 -5.22
CA VAL A 55 -12.26 -0.17 -4.26
C VAL A 55 -11.68 -0.77 -2.96
N PRO A 56 -12.06 -0.24 -1.77
CA PRO A 56 -11.62 -0.79 -0.50
C PRO A 56 -12.04 -2.24 -0.29
N SER A 57 -11.25 -2.99 0.48
CA SER A 57 -11.54 -4.41 0.79
C SER A 57 -12.87 -4.60 1.55
N GLY A 58 -13.34 -3.58 2.26
CA GLY A 58 -14.62 -3.57 2.97
C GLY A 58 -15.88 -3.74 2.10
N ILE A 59 -15.77 -3.58 0.77
CA ILE A 59 -16.90 -3.72 -0.16
C ILE A 59 -17.58 -5.10 -0.07
N MET A 60 -16.87 -6.10 0.43
CA MET A 60 -17.38 -7.46 0.59
C MET A 60 -18.41 -7.61 1.70
N TYR A 61 -18.53 -6.62 2.59
CA TYR A 61 -19.47 -6.59 3.70
C TYR A 61 -20.59 -5.62 3.34
N SER A 62 -21.80 -6.15 3.11
CA SER A 62 -22.95 -5.36 2.61
C SER A 62 -23.44 -4.29 3.57
N ASP A 63 -23.12 -4.41 4.85
CA ASP A 63 -23.49 -3.51 5.94
C ASP A 63 -22.38 -2.51 6.32
N HIS A 64 -21.18 -2.64 5.70
CA HIS A 64 -20.08 -1.72 5.93
C HIS A 64 -20.01 -0.64 4.85
N VAL A 65 -19.58 0.56 5.23
CA VAL A 65 -19.33 1.64 4.29
C VAL A 65 -17.90 1.51 3.74
N SER A 66 -17.77 1.50 2.43
CA SER A 66 -16.47 1.48 1.73
C SER A 66 -16.17 2.85 1.15
N VAL A 67 -15.03 3.45 1.53
CA VAL A 67 -14.72 4.85 1.18
C VAL A 67 -13.42 4.96 0.42
N ILE A 68 -13.45 5.65 -0.73
CA ILE A 68 -12.26 6.18 -1.41
C ILE A 68 -12.12 7.65 -0.99
N GLY A 69 -11.13 7.92 -0.14
CA GLY A 69 -10.91 9.22 0.49
C GLY A 69 -10.27 10.24 -0.45
N ASN A 70 -10.24 11.50 -0.01
CA ASN A 70 -9.72 12.63 -0.77
C ASN A 70 -8.20 12.58 -1.04
N GLY A 71 -7.46 11.76 -0.29
CA GLY A 71 -6.03 11.55 -0.53
C GLY A 71 -5.73 10.62 -1.70
N CYS A 72 -6.71 9.85 -2.18
CA CYS A 72 -6.56 9.00 -3.35
C CYS A 72 -6.55 9.78 -4.66
N VAL A 73 -5.93 9.17 -5.69
CA VAL A 73 -6.13 9.54 -7.09
C VAL A 73 -6.94 8.44 -7.77
N VAL A 74 -8.03 8.82 -8.41
CA VAL A 74 -9.07 7.91 -8.87
C VAL A 74 -9.04 7.78 -10.39
N ASN A 75 -8.96 6.54 -10.87
CA ASN A 75 -9.22 6.25 -12.28
C ASN A 75 -10.69 5.81 -12.43
N PRO A 76 -11.57 6.64 -13.00
CA PRO A 76 -13.00 6.35 -13.10
C PRO A 76 -13.31 5.04 -13.81
N LYS A 77 -12.55 4.72 -14.86
CA LYS A 77 -12.71 3.48 -15.63
C LYS A 77 -12.45 2.26 -14.76
N VAL A 78 -11.34 2.25 -14.01
CA VAL A 78 -10.98 1.12 -13.13
C VAL A 78 -12.01 0.93 -12.02
N VAL A 79 -12.49 2.02 -11.42
CA VAL A 79 -13.55 1.93 -10.39
C VAL A 79 -14.82 1.33 -10.96
N LEU A 80 -15.23 1.74 -12.16
CA LEU A 80 -16.42 1.19 -12.81
C LEU A 80 -16.25 -0.28 -13.20
N GLU A 81 -15.06 -0.68 -13.67
CA GLU A 81 -14.73 -2.08 -13.95
C GLU A 81 -14.83 -2.94 -12.68
N GLU A 82 -14.37 -2.44 -11.53
CA GLU A 82 -14.49 -3.13 -10.25
C GLU A 82 -15.94 -3.18 -9.75
N ILE A 83 -16.72 -2.11 -9.91
CA ILE A 83 -18.17 -2.09 -9.62
C ILE A 83 -18.90 -3.15 -10.47
N ASP A 84 -18.68 -3.13 -11.78
CA ASP A 84 -19.33 -4.06 -12.71
C ASP A 84 -18.98 -5.53 -12.38
N MET A 85 -17.73 -5.79 -12.00
CA MET A 85 -17.28 -7.12 -11.57
C MET A 85 -18.02 -7.60 -10.31
N PHE A 86 -18.18 -6.74 -9.31
CA PHE A 86 -18.89 -7.09 -8.07
C PHE A 86 -20.38 -7.31 -8.30
N GLU A 87 -21.03 -6.41 -9.06
CA GLU A 87 -22.46 -6.49 -9.35
C GLU A 87 -22.79 -7.72 -10.18
N ALA A 88 -21.91 -8.11 -11.12
CA ALA A 88 -22.06 -9.35 -11.90
C ALA A 88 -22.02 -10.61 -11.01
N ASP A 89 -21.34 -10.56 -9.87
CA ASP A 89 -21.27 -11.64 -8.89
C ASP A 89 -22.35 -11.50 -7.77
N GLY A 90 -23.29 -10.56 -7.90
CA GLY A 90 -24.37 -10.33 -6.93
C GLY A 90 -23.94 -9.61 -5.65
N ILE A 91 -22.71 -9.04 -5.65
CA ILE A 91 -22.22 -8.25 -4.52
C ILE A 91 -22.68 -6.80 -4.70
N THR A 92 -23.36 -6.26 -3.70
CA THR A 92 -23.87 -4.89 -3.77
C THR A 92 -22.75 -3.87 -3.61
N THR A 93 -22.74 -2.83 -4.45
CA THR A 93 -21.81 -1.71 -4.37
C THR A 93 -22.45 -0.44 -3.81
N LYS A 94 -23.71 -0.49 -3.39
CA LYS A 94 -24.50 0.66 -2.89
C LYS A 94 -23.89 1.36 -1.67
N ASN A 95 -23.02 0.67 -0.94
CA ASN A 95 -22.29 1.16 0.23
C ASN A 95 -20.94 1.80 -0.12
N LEU A 96 -20.53 1.82 -1.40
CA LEU A 96 -19.33 2.54 -1.85
C LEU A 96 -19.57 4.06 -1.77
N ARG A 97 -18.55 4.80 -1.32
CA ARG A 97 -18.50 6.27 -1.33
C ARG A 97 -17.16 6.73 -1.86
N ILE A 98 -17.19 7.75 -2.70
CA ILE A 98 -15.99 8.34 -3.32
C ILE A 98 -15.96 9.81 -2.95
N SER A 99 -14.84 10.26 -2.41
CA SER A 99 -14.69 11.69 -2.09
C SER A 99 -14.78 12.56 -3.33
N GLY A 100 -15.67 13.54 -3.30
CA GLY A 100 -15.72 14.58 -4.33
C GLY A 100 -14.41 15.33 -4.48
N ASN A 101 -13.58 15.38 -3.43
CA ASN A 101 -12.26 16.02 -3.40
C ASN A 101 -11.11 15.14 -3.87
N ALA A 102 -11.32 13.85 -4.14
CA ALA A 102 -10.30 12.98 -4.74
C ALA A 102 -9.97 13.43 -6.17
N HIS A 103 -8.69 13.36 -6.55
CA HIS A 103 -8.25 13.78 -7.89
C HIS A 103 -8.46 12.69 -8.92
N VAL A 104 -8.78 13.09 -10.14
CA VAL A 104 -9.08 12.19 -11.26
C VAL A 104 -7.82 11.94 -12.09
N ILE A 105 -7.52 10.68 -12.32
CA ILE A 105 -6.47 10.29 -13.26
C ILE A 105 -7.01 10.46 -14.69
N MET A 106 -6.42 11.39 -15.43
CA MET A 106 -6.73 11.65 -16.83
C MET A 106 -5.88 10.77 -17.75
N PRO A 107 -6.28 10.56 -19.03
CA PRO A 107 -5.53 9.71 -19.96
C PRO A 107 -4.11 10.23 -20.19
N TYR A 108 -3.93 11.54 -20.26
CA TYR A 108 -2.60 12.15 -20.39
C TYR A 108 -1.67 11.91 -19.19
N HIS A 109 -2.19 11.64 -17.99
CA HIS A 109 -1.36 11.24 -16.85
C HIS A 109 -0.72 9.87 -17.08
N ILE A 110 -1.45 8.95 -17.70
CA ILE A 110 -0.98 7.59 -18.02
C ILE A 110 0.13 7.66 -19.08
N ASP A 111 -0.08 8.48 -20.12
CA ASP A 111 0.90 8.69 -21.18
C ASP A 111 2.18 9.34 -20.66
N LEU A 112 2.05 10.38 -19.81
CA LEU A 112 3.19 11.04 -19.17
C LEU A 112 3.99 10.10 -18.28
N ASP A 113 3.33 9.27 -17.47
CA ASP A 113 3.99 8.28 -16.59
C ASP A 113 4.82 7.29 -17.42
N GLY A 114 4.23 6.76 -18.50
CA GLY A 114 4.92 5.86 -19.43
C GLY A 114 6.10 6.49 -20.14
N ALA A 115 5.91 7.71 -20.68
CA ALA A 115 6.93 8.44 -21.41
C ALA A 115 8.11 8.87 -20.53
N PHE A 116 7.83 9.32 -19.31
CA PHE A 116 8.86 9.69 -18.33
C PHE A 116 9.74 8.49 -17.97
N GLU A 117 9.14 7.34 -17.63
CA GLU A 117 9.87 6.10 -17.34
C GLU A 117 10.77 5.68 -18.52
N GLN A 118 10.25 5.78 -19.74
CA GLN A 118 11.02 5.47 -20.94
C GLN A 118 12.22 6.41 -21.12
N LYS A 119 12.02 7.71 -20.88
CA LYS A 119 13.07 8.75 -21.02
C LYS A 119 14.16 8.59 -19.97
N LEU A 120 13.82 8.16 -18.75
CA LEU A 120 14.81 7.88 -17.70
C LEU A 120 15.70 6.67 -18.02
N GLY A 121 15.27 5.74 -18.84
CA GLY A 121 16.04 4.57 -19.26
C GLY A 121 16.57 3.75 -18.08
N LYS A 122 17.89 3.69 -17.91
CA LYS A 122 18.53 2.94 -16.81
C LYS A 122 18.32 3.57 -15.43
N LYS A 123 17.88 4.82 -15.36
CA LYS A 123 17.56 5.55 -14.11
C LYS A 123 16.08 5.52 -13.78
N ASN A 124 15.32 4.63 -14.42
CA ASN A 124 13.88 4.53 -14.20
C ASN A 124 13.56 4.22 -12.74
N ILE A 125 12.44 4.75 -12.28
CA ILE A 125 11.94 4.54 -10.90
C ILE A 125 11.30 3.14 -10.80
N GLY A 126 10.74 2.64 -11.89
CA GLY A 126 10.01 1.38 -11.95
C GLY A 126 8.53 1.56 -11.62
N THR A 127 7.93 2.65 -12.11
CA THR A 127 6.50 2.96 -11.88
C THR A 127 5.59 1.90 -12.49
N THR A 128 4.34 1.91 -12.06
CA THR A 128 3.30 1.02 -12.62
C THR A 128 2.74 1.52 -13.95
N LYS A 129 3.14 2.71 -14.41
CA LYS A 129 2.65 3.39 -15.63
C LYS A 129 1.13 3.56 -15.64
N ARG A 130 0.56 3.90 -14.49
CA ARG A 130 -0.89 4.09 -14.30
C ARG A 130 -1.27 5.56 -14.05
N GLY A 131 -0.34 6.48 -14.28
CA GLY A 131 -0.57 7.93 -14.18
C GLY A 131 -0.63 8.46 -12.75
N ILE A 132 -0.19 7.69 -11.76
CA ILE A 132 -0.28 8.07 -10.34
C ILE A 132 0.57 9.31 -10.05
N GLY A 133 1.87 9.27 -10.41
CA GLY A 133 2.79 10.38 -10.20
C GLY A 133 2.33 11.68 -10.86
N PRO A 134 2.07 11.69 -12.16
CA PRO A 134 1.57 12.88 -12.86
C PRO A 134 0.26 13.44 -12.29
N CYS A 135 -0.67 12.59 -11.84
CA CYS A 135 -1.90 13.05 -11.20
C CYS A 135 -1.64 13.75 -9.85
N TYR A 136 -0.75 13.19 -9.01
CA TYR A 136 -0.31 13.87 -7.78
C TYR A 136 0.47 15.16 -8.07
N GLN A 137 1.26 15.19 -9.15
CA GLN A 137 1.95 16.41 -9.59
C GLN A 137 0.94 17.53 -9.90
N ASP A 138 -0.12 17.22 -10.63
CA ASP A 138 -1.18 18.20 -10.96
C ASP A 138 -1.96 18.64 -9.72
N LYS A 139 -2.20 17.72 -8.76
CA LYS A 139 -2.78 18.06 -7.45
C LYS A 139 -1.93 19.10 -6.74
N MET A 140 -0.61 18.89 -6.64
CA MET A 140 0.31 19.83 -5.97
C MET A 140 0.49 21.14 -6.73
N ALA A 141 0.44 21.09 -8.06
CA ALA A 141 0.41 22.28 -8.91
C ALA A 141 -0.93 23.05 -8.86
N ARG A 142 -1.96 22.49 -8.25
CA ARG A 142 -3.31 23.06 -8.09
C ARG A 142 -4.07 23.25 -9.40
N ILE A 143 -3.79 22.36 -10.37
CA ILE A 143 -4.47 22.33 -11.68
C ILE A 143 -5.19 21.00 -11.91
N GLY A 144 -5.07 20.06 -10.97
CA GLY A 144 -5.72 18.74 -11.05
C GLY A 144 -7.24 18.84 -10.98
N LEU A 145 -7.90 17.96 -11.71
CA LEU A 145 -9.36 17.81 -11.69
C LEU A 145 -9.77 16.88 -10.55
N ARG A 146 -10.91 17.19 -9.92
CA ARG A 146 -11.49 16.40 -8.82
C ARG A 146 -12.72 15.64 -9.29
N MET A 147 -13.09 14.61 -8.56
CA MET A 147 -14.30 13.81 -8.86
C MET A 147 -15.57 14.66 -8.93
N GLN A 148 -15.71 15.66 -8.04
CA GLN A 148 -16.86 16.58 -8.05
C GLN A 148 -16.90 17.48 -9.29
N ASP A 149 -15.75 17.82 -9.88
CA ASP A 149 -15.69 18.69 -11.06
C ASP A 149 -16.35 18.02 -12.27
N MET A 150 -16.26 16.68 -12.36
CA MET A 150 -16.89 15.92 -13.44
C MET A 150 -18.43 15.93 -13.39
N LEU A 151 -19.02 16.34 -12.26
CA LEU A 151 -20.48 16.40 -12.08
C LEU A 151 -21.10 17.69 -12.65
N ASP A 152 -20.28 18.65 -13.04
CA ASP A 152 -20.66 19.91 -13.72
C ASP A 152 -19.84 20.01 -15.02
N GLU A 153 -20.50 19.79 -16.16
CA GLU A 153 -19.84 19.76 -17.46
C GLU A 153 -19.13 21.08 -17.79
N ALA A 154 -19.74 22.23 -17.48
CA ALA A 154 -19.15 23.53 -17.79
C ALA A 154 -17.85 23.75 -16.99
N LEU A 155 -17.87 23.43 -15.70
CA LEU A 155 -16.69 23.51 -14.84
C LEU A 155 -15.61 22.50 -15.27
N PHE A 156 -16.01 21.29 -15.65
CA PHE A 156 -15.09 20.25 -16.08
C PHE A 156 -14.35 20.66 -17.37
N ARG A 157 -15.08 21.22 -18.34
CA ARG A 157 -14.52 21.74 -19.60
C ARG A 157 -13.53 22.89 -19.37
N ASP A 158 -13.89 23.87 -18.54
CA ASP A 158 -13.04 25.03 -18.21
C ASP A 158 -11.70 24.59 -17.56
N LYS A 159 -11.78 23.68 -16.59
CA LYS A 159 -10.59 23.13 -15.94
C LYS A 159 -9.75 22.26 -16.87
N LEU A 160 -10.36 21.47 -17.74
CA LEU A 160 -9.66 20.69 -18.77
C LEU A 160 -8.90 21.59 -19.74
N GLU A 161 -9.51 22.68 -20.20
CA GLU A 161 -8.85 23.64 -21.10
C GLU A 161 -7.56 24.18 -20.45
N THR A 162 -7.65 24.57 -19.17
CA THR A 162 -6.50 25.02 -18.39
C THR A 162 -5.42 23.94 -18.24
N GLY A 163 -5.82 22.70 -17.92
CA GLY A 163 -4.90 21.57 -17.79
C GLY A 163 -4.22 21.20 -19.10
N LEU A 164 -4.98 21.13 -20.19
CA LEU A 164 -4.47 20.76 -21.50
C LEU A 164 -3.55 21.83 -22.11
N ALA A 165 -3.78 23.12 -21.83
CA ALA A 165 -2.87 24.19 -22.23
C ALA A 165 -1.45 23.99 -21.68
N ARG A 166 -1.31 23.36 -20.51
CA ARG A 166 -0.02 23.01 -19.92
C ARG A 166 0.51 21.66 -20.44
N VAL A 167 -0.33 20.64 -20.48
CA VAL A 167 0.10 19.26 -20.72
C VAL A 167 0.40 19.00 -22.20
N ASN A 168 -0.42 19.54 -23.13
CA ASN A 168 -0.24 19.27 -24.57
C ASN A 168 1.13 19.69 -25.11
N PRO A 169 1.69 20.86 -24.77
CA PRO A 169 3.06 21.19 -25.17
C PRO A 169 4.11 20.21 -24.63
N GLU A 170 3.93 19.68 -23.43
CA GLU A 170 4.83 18.68 -22.86
C GLU A 170 4.75 17.35 -23.62
N LEU A 171 3.54 16.86 -23.91
CA LEU A 171 3.32 15.64 -24.70
C LEU A 171 3.95 15.76 -26.08
N GLU A 172 3.67 16.84 -26.81
CA GLU A 172 4.11 17.04 -28.18
C GLU A 172 5.63 17.32 -28.27
N LEU A 173 6.11 18.34 -27.57
CA LEU A 173 7.46 18.87 -27.75
C LEU A 173 8.53 18.07 -27.00
N ILE A 174 8.19 17.45 -25.86
CA ILE A 174 9.15 16.72 -25.02
C ILE A 174 9.12 15.22 -25.30
N TYR A 175 7.92 14.67 -25.50
CA TYR A 175 7.73 13.22 -25.61
C TYR A 175 7.32 12.73 -27.01
N SER A 176 7.01 13.64 -27.94
CA SER A 176 6.50 13.33 -29.29
C SER A 176 5.27 12.42 -29.25
N LEU A 177 4.38 12.69 -28.30
CA LEU A 177 3.12 11.99 -28.11
C LEU A 177 1.95 12.82 -28.67
N PRO A 178 0.82 12.18 -29.02
CA PRO A 178 -0.41 12.87 -29.40
C PRO A 178 -0.92 13.80 -28.29
N THR A 179 -1.49 14.92 -28.69
CA THR A 179 -2.18 15.85 -27.80
C THR A 179 -3.64 15.47 -27.62
N TYR A 180 -4.28 16.02 -26.59
CA TYR A 180 -5.69 15.82 -26.29
C TYR A 180 -6.51 17.08 -26.55
N THR A 181 -7.77 16.91 -26.94
CA THR A 181 -8.77 17.98 -26.95
C THR A 181 -9.72 17.84 -25.76
N VAL A 182 -10.38 18.95 -25.40
CA VAL A 182 -11.40 18.95 -24.34
C VAL A 182 -12.54 17.99 -24.70
N ASP A 183 -13.00 18.02 -25.95
CA ASP A 183 -14.10 17.16 -26.41
C ASP A 183 -13.76 15.68 -26.29
N GLN A 184 -12.56 15.26 -26.73
CA GLN A 184 -12.12 13.86 -26.60
C GLN A 184 -12.20 13.35 -25.16
N ILE A 185 -11.76 14.16 -24.19
CA ILE A 185 -11.81 13.74 -22.79
C ILE A 185 -13.25 13.79 -22.26
N CYS A 186 -14.02 14.81 -22.61
CA CYS A 186 -15.41 14.93 -22.18
C CYS A 186 -16.27 13.76 -22.69
N ASP A 187 -16.11 13.38 -23.95
CA ASP A 187 -16.86 12.25 -24.55
C ASP A 187 -16.61 10.93 -23.82
N GLU A 188 -15.40 10.74 -23.27
CA GLU A 188 -15.06 9.54 -22.49
C GLU A 188 -15.48 9.66 -21.02
N TYR A 189 -15.20 10.80 -20.37
CA TYR A 189 -15.30 10.92 -18.91
C TYR A 189 -16.68 11.33 -18.40
N LEU A 190 -17.46 12.12 -19.15
CA LEU A 190 -18.80 12.53 -18.71
C LEU A 190 -19.78 11.35 -18.56
N PRO A 191 -19.82 10.36 -19.47
CA PRO A 191 -20.63 9.16 -19.24
C PRO A 191 -20.21 8.37 -17.98
N MET A 192 -18.88 8.30 -17.69
CA MET A 192 -18.38 7.68 -16.46
C MET A 192 -18.80 8.48 -15.22
N ALA A 193 -18.77 9.82 -15.31
CA ALA A 193 -19.19 10.69 -14.22
C ALA A 193 -20.66 10.46 -13.83
N GLU A 194 -21.57 10.32 -14.80
CA GLU A 194 -22.98 10.03 -14.54
C GLU A 194 -23.19 8.69 -13.84
N ARG A 195 -22.43 7.66 -14.22
CA ARG A 195 -22.47 6.36 -13.54
C ARG A 195 -21.91 6.44 -12.11
N LEU A 196 -20.89 7.27 -11.88
CA LEU A 196 -20.26 7.43 -10.56
C LEU A 196 -20.97 8.44 -9.66
N ARG A 197 -21.87 9.28 -10.20
CA ARG A 197 -22.62 10.31 -9.45
C ARG A 197 -23.23 9.80 -8.14
N PRO A 198 -23.89 8.62 -8.06
CA PRO A 198 -24.49 8.12 -6.83
C PRO A 198 -23.49 7.81 -5.71
N TYR A 199 -22.22 7.61 -6.06
CA TYR A 199 -21.16 7.26 -5.13
C TYR A 199 -20.37 8.48 -4.63
N ILE A 200 -20.40 9.61 -5.37
CA ILE A 200 -19.60 10.80 -5.06
C ILE A 200 -20.27 11.60 -3.94
N THR A 201 -19.53 11.86 -2.87
CA THR A 201 -20.06 12.56 -1.68
C THR A 201 -18.96 13.29 -0.91
N GLU A 202 -19.36 14.08 0.12
CA GLU A 202 -18.47 14.68 1.12
C GLU A 202 -18.09 13.61 2.16
N THR A 203 -16.97 12.92 1.91
CA THR A 203 -16.55 11.78 2.73
C THR A 203 -15.99 12.17 4.09
N SER A 204 -15.38 13.36 4.24
CA SER A 204 -14.86 13.79 5.54
C SER A 204 -16.02 14.00 6.54
N LEU A 205 -17.09 14.67 6.11
CA LEU A 205 -18.27 14.83 6.94
C LEU A 205 -18.93 13.49 7.28
N LEU A 206 -19.05 12.59 6.28
CA LEU A 206 -19.60 11.25 6.47
C LEU A 206 -18.83 10.49 7.57
N LEU A 207 -17.50 10.44 7.45
CA LEU A 207 -16.65 9.67 8.38
C LEU A 207 -16.67 10.27 9.80
N ASN A 208 -16.65 11.61 9.93
CA ASN A 208 -16.74 12.24 11.24
C ASN A 208 -18.10 12.01 11.90
N ASN A 209 -19.21 12.06 11.14
CA ASN A 209 -20.53 11.73 11.66
C ASN A 209 -20.59 10.27 12.14
N MET A 210 -20.02 9.32 11.39
CA MET A 210 -19.94 7.92 11.82
C MET A 210 -19.17 7.77 13.14
N ILE A 211 -18.06 8.51 13.32
CA ILE A 211 -17.30 8.51 14.57
C ILE A 211 -18.13 9.10 15.73
N ASP A 212 -18.86 10.20 15.48
CA ASP A 212 -19.74 10.82 16.48
C ASP A 212 -20.90 9.90 16.89
N GLU A 213 -21.31 8.99 15.99
CA GLU A 213 -22.27 7.91 16.25
C GLU A 213 -21.65 6.69 16.95
N GLY A 214 -20.35 6.73 17.26
CA GLY A 214 -19.65 5.64 17.94
C GLY A 214 -19.24 4.48 17.02
N LYS A 215 -19.18 4.74 15.71
CA LYS A 215 -18.76 3.76 14.71
C LYS A 215 -17.25 3.64 14.62
N ASP A 216 -16.78 2.44 14.32
CA ASP A 216 -15.36 2.11 14.19
C ASP A 216 -14.91 2.14 12.73
N LEU A 217 -13.77 2.79 12.45
CA LEU A 217 -13.23 2.95 11.10
C LEU A 217 -11.89 2.22 10.93
N LEU A 218 -11.74 1.50 9.82
CA LEU A 218 -10.47 0.95 9.37
C LEU A 218 -9.91 1.78 8.21
N PHE A 219 -8.76 2.42 8.41
CA PHE A 219 -8.04 3.10 7.34
C PHE A 219 -7.08 2.12 6.67
N GLU A 220 -7.41 1.71 5.45
CA GLU A 220 -6.65 0.76 4.64
C GLU A 220 -5.54 1.49 3.87
N GLY A 221 -4.29 1.29 4.28
CA GLY A 221 -3.12 1.85 3.62
C GLY A 221 -2.78 1.14 2.32
N ALA A 222 -2.27 1.91 1.37
CA ALA A 222 -1.69 1.43 0.12
C ALA A 222 -0.17 1.61 0.14
N GLN A 223 0.55 0.81 -0.63
CA GLN A 223 2.02 0.77 -0.66
C GLN A 223 2.61 0.50 0.74
N ALA A 224 3.66 1.23 1.16
CA ALA A 224 4.29 1.01 2.45
C ALA A 224 5.16 2.21 2.89
N THR A 225 5.62 2.20 4.13
CA THR A 225 6.42 3.28 4.76
C THR A 225 7.67 3.63 3.96
N LEU A 226 8.42 2.63 3.48
CA LEU A 226 9.66 2.88 2.72
C LEU A 226 9.40 3.29 1.25
N LEU A 227 8.13 3.34 0.83
CA LEU A 227 7.67 3.88 -0.45
C LEU A 227 6.95 5.23 -0.28
N ASP A 228 6.82 5.75 0.93
CA ASP A 228 6.21 7.07 1.20
C ASP A 228 7.04 8.19 0.54
N ILE A 229 6.37 9.21 0.00
CA ILE A 229 7.04 10.31 -0.71
C ILE A 229 7.99 11.11 0.17
N ASP A 230 7.68 11.24 1.47
CA ASP A 230 8.46 12.03 2.42
C ASP A 230 9.40 11.16 3.27
N HIS A 231 8.98 9.94 3.62
CA HIS A 231 9.66 9.04 4.55
C HIS A 231 10.28 7.79 3.91
N GLY A 232 10.07 7.61 2.61
CA GLY A 232 10.60 6.46 1.87
C GLY A 232 12.00 6.67 1.32
N THR A 233 12.45 5.68 0.56
CA THR A 233 13.77 5.66 -0.10
C THR A 233 13.78 6.48 -1.39
N TYR A 234 13.53 7.77 -1.27
CA TYR A 234 13.51 8.72 -2.41
C TYR A 234 14.79 8.63 -3.25
N PRO A 235 14.72 8.65 -4.60
CA PRO A 235 13.52 8.86 -5.44
C PRO A 235 12.71 7.57 -5.75
N TYR A 236 13.10 6.42 -5.22
CA TYR A 236 12.46 5.13 -5.48
C TYR A 236 11.26 4.92 -4.54
N VAL A 237 10.26 5.77 -4.70
CA VAL A 237 9.05 5.87 -3.87
C VAL A 237 7.81 6.03 -4.74
N THR A 238 6.62 5.94 -4.15
CA THR A 238 5.38 6.41 -4.77
C THR A 238 5.17 7.90 -4.52
N SER A 239 4.25 8.53 -5.22
CA SER A 239 3.95 9.96 -5.09
C SER A 239 2.89 10.25 -4.02
N SER A 240 2.60 9.31 -3.13
CA SER A 240 1.59 9.44 -2.09
C SER A 240 2.17 9.26 -0.69
N ASN A 241 1.46 9.79 0.32
CA ASN A 241 1.79 9.56 1.72
C ASN A 241 1.19 8.22 2.19
N CYS A 242 2.07 7.24 2.37
CA CYS A 242 1.73 5.86 2.73
C CYS A 242 1.78 5.61 4.23
N THR A 243 2.33 6.57 5.00
CA THR A 243 2.42 6.51 6.46
C THR A 243 1.07 6.74 7.13
N ALA A 244 0.96 6.41 8.40
CA ALA A 244 -0.27 6.59 9.18
C ALA A 244 -0.76 8.07 9.20
N GLY A 245 0.17 9.04 9.17
CA GLY A 245 -0.16 10.46 9.04
C GLY A 245 -0.96 10.78 7.76
N GLY A 246 -0.74 10.01 6.69
CA GLY A 246 -1.50 10.12 5.44
C GLY A 246 -2.99 9.79 5.60
N ALA A 247 -3.37 8.97 6.57
CA ALA A 247 -4.78 8.65 6.83
C ALA A 247 -5.55 9.90 7.29
N ILE A 248 -4.93 10.75 8.09
CA ILE A 248 -5.52 11.99 8.61
C ILE A 248 -5.81 12.96 7.47
N THR A 249 -4.81 13.25 6.66
CA THR A 249 -4.93 14.20 5.54
C THR A 249 -5.75 13.65 4.38
N GLY A 250 -5.69 12.33 4.16
CA GLY A 250 -6.34 11.64 3.04
C GLY A 250 -7.80 11.27 3.27
N SER A 251 -8.30 11.37 4.52
CA SER A 251 -9.71 11.11 4.87
C SER A 251 -10.44 12.32 5.41
N GLY A 252 -9.70 13.30 5.99
CA GLY A 252 -10.27 14.43 6.71
C GLY A 252 -10.80 14.08 8.11
N VAL A 253 -10.36 12.93 8.66
CA VAL A 253 -10.61 12.54 10.06
C VAL A 253 -9.49 13.08 10.93
N GLY A 254 -9.85 13.68 12.07
CA GLY A 254 -8.85 14.28 12.98
C GLY A 254 -8.02 13.23 13.73
N MET A 255 -6.75 13.56 14.02
CA MET A 255 -5.79 12.68 14.68
C MET A 255 -6.32 12.09 16.01
N LYS A 256 -7.09 12.85 16.79
CA LYS A 256 -7.66 12.40 18.07
C LYS A 256 -8.58 11.18 17.97
N ASN A 257 -9.02 10.88 16.75
CA ASN A 257 -9.95 9.79 16.46
C ASN A 257 -9.25 8.53 15.95
N VAL A 258 -7.91 8.49 16.00
CA VAL A 258 -7.10 7.31 15.66
C VAL A 258 -6.44 6.80 16.93
N ASP A 259 -6.80 5.60 17.35
CA ASP A 259 -6.33 5.02 18.61
C ASP A 259 -5.34 3.88 18.39
N ARG A 260 -5.35 3.28 17.21
CA ARG A 260 -4.48 2.15 16.88
C ARG A 260 -3.83 2.32 15.51
N VAL A 261 -2.55 1.98 15.42
CA VAL A 261 -1.82 1.90 14.15
C VAL A 261 -1.19 0.52 14.04
N LEU A 262 -1.73 -0.29 13.10
CA LEU A 262 -1.29 -1.65 12.84
C LEU A 262 -0.32 -1.67 11.65
N GLY A 263 0.97 -1.92 11.94
CA GLY A 263 2.00 -2.11 10.91
C GLY A 263 2.03 -3.54 10.39
N VAL A 264 2.01 -3.74 9.09
CA VAL A 264 2.18 -5.07 8.50
C VAL A 264 3.62 -5.22 8.01
N MET A 265 4.30 -6.27 8.45
CA MET A 265 5.66 -6.65 8.09
C MET A 265 5.70 -8.11 7.65
N LYS A 266 6.56 -8.47 6.70
CA LYS A 266 6.94 -9.86 6.50
C LYS A 266 8.00 -10.27 7.51
N ALA A 267 8.10 -11.54 7.81
CA ALA A 267 9.19 -12.11 8.59
C ALA A 267 10.57 -12.00 7.89
N TYR A 268 10.63 -11.49 6.67
CA TYR A 268 11.80 -11.15 5.89
C TYR A 268 11.48 -9.92 5.03
N ILE A 269 12.41 -9.42 4.20
CA ILE A 269 12.17 -8.24 3.37
C ILE A 269 11.95 -8.64 1.92
N THR A 270 11.02 -7.95 1.25
CA THR A 270 10.90 -7.98 -0.21
C THR A 270 10.75 -6.59 -0.78
N ARG A 271 11.25 -6.39 -2.00
CA ARG A 271 11.10 -5.14 -2.74
C ARG A 271 10.84 -5.39 -4.22
N VAL A 272 9.94 -4.58 -4.80
CA VAL A 272 9.76 -4.46 -6.25
C VAL A 272 10.43 -3.16 -6.71
N GLY A 273 11.06 -3.17 -7.89
CA GLY A 273 11.70 -1.98 -8.45
C GLY A 273 13.11 -1.71 -7.95
N SER A 274 13.60 -0.53 -8.31
CA SER A 274 14.97 -0.07 -8.03
C SER A 274 15.11 0.51 -6.62
N GLY A 275 16.33 0.87 -6.24
CA GLY A 275 16.67 1.53 -4.99
C GLY A 275 17.32 0.61 -3.96
N PRO A 276 17.79 1.19 -2.84
CA PRO A 276 18.58 0.50 -1.83
C PRO A 276 17.76 -0.56 -1.09
N MET A 277 18.41 -1.66 -0.75
CA MET A 277 17.89 -2.75 0.08
C MET A 277 19.08 -3.42 0.76
N PRO A 278 19.57 -2.92 1.91
CA PRO A 278 20.84 -3.36 2.51
C PRO A 278 20.92 -4.87 2.78
N THR A 279 19.80 -5.49 3.13
CA THR A 279 19.71 -6.93 3.44
C THR A 279 19.43 -7.81 2.22
N GLU A 280 19.47 -7.25 1.00
CA GLU A 280 19.19 -8.00 -0.23
C GLU A 280 20.10 -9.21 -0.39
N LEU A 281 19.53 -10.32 -0.81
CA LEU A 281 20.19 -11.56 -1.14
C LEU A 281 20.18 -11.77 -2.65
N SER A 282 21.32 -12.24 -3.19
CA SER A 282 21.33 -12.72 -4.57
C SER A 282 20.37 -13.92 -4.70
N TYR A 283 19.60 -13.95 -5.77
CA TYR A 283 18.77 -15.13 -6.08
C TYR A 283 19.60 -16.40 -6.27
N GLU A 284 20.85 -16.25 -6.72
CA GLU A 284 21.78 -17.35 -6.91
C GLU A 284 22.31 -17.91 -5.57
N SER A 285 22.11 -17.21 -4.46
CA SER A 285 22.40 -17.74 -3.14
C SER A 285 21.30 -18.71 -2.70
N GLU A 286 21.63 -19.74 -1.93
CA GLU A 286 20.68 -20.68 -1.38
C GLU A 286 19.55 -19.99 -0.62
N ALA A 287 19.86 -19.04 0.25
CA ALA A 287 18.87 -18.30 1.03
C ALA A 287 18.00 -17.41 0.15
N GLY A 288 18.56 -16.70 -0.83
CA GLY A 288 17.78 -15.86 -1.74
C GLY A 288 16.82 -16.67 -2.61
N HIS A 289 17.29 -17.83 -3.11
CA HIS A 289 16.46 -18.77 -3.86
C HIS A 289 15.32 -19.30 -2.99
N THR A 290 15.64 -19.82 -1.80
CA THR A 290 14.65 -20.38 -0.88
C THR A 290 13.58 -19.34 -0.49
N LEU A 291 13.95 -18.11 -0.10
CA LEU A 291 12.97 -17.06 0.21
C LEU A 291 12.07 -16.75 -0.97
N THR A 292 12.60 -16.78 -2.18
CA THR A 292 11.83 -16.47 -3.40
C THR A 292 10.84 -17.60 -3.72
N GLU A 293 11.27 -18.84 -3.72
CA GLU A 293 10.46 -19.98 -4.15
C GLU A 293 9.45 -20.39 -3.07
N GLU A 294 9.90 -20.62 -1.83
CA GLU A 294 9.01 -20.96 -0.71
C GLU A 294 8.05 -19.80 -0.37
N GLY A 295 8.56 -18.56 -0.48
CA GLY A 295 7.74 -17.38 -0.30
C GLY A 295 6.83 -17.07 -1.50
N TYR A 296 6.98 -17.73 -2.64
CA TYR A 296 6.30 -17.41 -3.89
C TYR A 296 6.37 -15.90 -4.20
N GLU A 297 7.61 -15.36 -4.19
CA GLU A 297 7.83 -13.92 -4.27
C GLU A 297 7.84 -13.42 -5.72
N TYR A 298 6.67 -13.47 -6.33
CA TYR A 298 6.38 -13.02 -7.69
C TYR A 298 5.25 -11.98 -7.69
N GLY A 299 5.37 -10.96 -8.53
CA GLY A 299 4.33 -9.92 -8.65
C GLY A 299 3.04 -10.48 -9.23
N VAL A 300 1.92 -10.28 -8.54
CA VAL A 300 0.60 -10.81 -8.94
C VAL A 300 0.21 -10.34 -10.34
N THR A 301 0.49 -9.08 -10.69
CA THR A 301 0.09 -8.48 -11.97
C THR A 301 1.12 -8.71 -13.08
N THR A 302 2.40 -8.69 -12.75
CA THR A 302 3.49 -8.71 -13.75
C THR A 302 4.22 -10.04 -13.84
N GLY A 303 4.01 -10.95 -12.89
CA GLY A 303 4.80 -12.19 -12.74
C GLY A 303 6.29 -11.95 -12.46
N ARG A 304 6.71 -10.67 -12.28
CA ARG A 304 8.11 -10.31 -12.05
C ARG A 304 8.54 -10.76 -10.66
N ARG A 305 9.71 -11.40 -10.58
CA ARG A 305 10.33 -11.80 -9.33
C ARG A 305 10.61 -10.58 -8.46
N ARG A 306 10.30 -10.69 -7.17
CA ARG A 306 10.67 -9.71 -6.15
C ARG A 306 12.11 -9.94 -5.69
N ARG A 307 12.78 -8.86 -5.32
CA ARG A 307 14.05 -8.91 -4.62
C ARG A 307 13.76 -9.33 -3.18
N CYS A 308 14.50 -10.30 -2.65
CA CYS A 308 14.32 -10.83 -1.29
C CYS A 308 15.56 -10.54 -0.43
N GLY A 309 15.37 -10.42 0.87
CA GLY A 309 16.45 -10.21 1.83
C GLY A 309 16.02 -10.62 3.25
N TRP A 310 17.00 -10.74 4.15
CA TRP A 310 16.75 -11.01 5.54
C TRP A 310 15.98 -9.89 6.22
N PHE A 311 15.31 -10.18 7.34
CA PHE A 311 14.59 -9.17 8.13
C PHE A 311 15.52 -8.04 8.55
N ASP A 312 15.01 -6.81 8.48
CA ASP A 312 15.78 -5.57 8.68
C ASP A 312 15.23 -4.82 9.91
N GLY A 313 15.91 -4.98 11.04
CA GLY A 313 15.55 -4.37 12.32
C GLY A 313 15.57 -2.84 12.28
N PRO A 314 16.65 -2.19 11.78
CA PRO A 314 16.67 -0.73 11.59
C PRO A 314 15.48 -0.17 10.84
N ILE A 315 15.00 -0.88 9.78
CA ILE A 315 13.80 -0.49 9.04
C ILE A 315 12.53 -0.70 9.87
N ALA A 316 12.42 -1.83 10.58
CA ALA A 316 11.29 -2.10 11.47
C ALA A 316 11.15 -1.02 12.55
N ASN A 317 12.26 -0.64 13.19
CA ASN A 317 12.31 0.46 14.16
C ASN A 317 11.93 1.80 13.54
N TYR A 318 12.48 2.11 12.36
CA TYR A 318 12.15 3.33 11.63
C TYR A 318 10.66 3.41 11.30
N ALA A 319 10.09 2.34 10.76
CA ALA A 319 8.67 2.28 10.41
C ALA A 319 7.78 2.41 11.66
N SER A 320 8.15 1.77 12.78
CA SER A 320 7.43 1.89 14.06
C SER A 320 7.38 3.33 14.54
N ARG A 321 8.53 4.01 14.51
CA ARG A 321 8.66 5.40 14.95
C ARG A 321 7.89 6.37 14.06
N VAL A 322 8.04 6.26 12.72
CA VAL A 322 7.44 7.21 11.77
C VAL A 322 5.92 7.09 11.75
N ASN A 323 5.39 5.89 11.92
CA ASN A 323 3.96 5.66 11.93
C ASN A 323 3.34 5.74 13.33
N GLY A 324 4.13 5.67 14.40
CA GLY A 324 3.63 5.51 15.76
C GLY A 324 2.91 4.18 15.93
N LEU A 325 3.53 3.08 15.47
CA LEU A 325 2.89 1.75 15.52
C LEU A 325 2.54 1.37 16.95
N THR A 326 1.30 0.93 17.16
CA THR A 326 0.85 0.34 18.42
C THR A 326 0.93 -1.17 18.40
N ASP A 327 0.83 -1.75 17.18
CA ASP A 327 0.74 -3.18 16.94
C ASP A 327 1.44 -3.54 15.61
N ILE A 328 1.96 -4.77 15.52
CA ILE A 328 2.54 -5.33 14.30
C ILE A 328 1.80 -6.62 13.93
N ALA A 329 1.57 -6.81 12.64
CA ALA A 329 1.22 -8.09 12.03
C ALA A 329 2.45 -8.61 11.26
N VAL A 330 3.05 -9.70 11.72
CA VAL A 330 4.12 -10.41 11.01
C VAL A 330 3.50 -11.44 10.09
N THR A 331 3.80 -11.39 8.81
CA THR A 331 3.31 -12.33 7.80
C THR A 331 4.42 -13.25 7.32
N LYS A 332 4.04 -14.40 6.76
CA LYS A 332 4.96 -15.34 6.11
C LYS A 332 6.07 -15.90 7.04
N LEU A 333 5.76 -16.10 8.31
CA LEU A 333 6.67 -16.74 9.23
C LEU A 333 6.98 -18.19 8.80
N ASP A 334 6.00 -18.87 8.23
CA ASP A 334 6.08 -20.23 7.66
C ASP A 334 7.23 -20.42 6.65
N VAL A 335 7.53 -19.39 5.86
CA VAL A 335 8.61 -19.44 4.85
C VAL A 335 9.98 -19.67 5.50
N LEU A 336 10.18 -19.15 6.71
CA LEU A 336 11.44 -19.30 7.43
C LEU A 336 11.65 -20.70 8.01
N SER A 337 10.63 -21.56 8.00
CA SER A 337 10.77 -22.99 8.38
C SER A 337 11.77 -23.76 7.51
N ALA A 338 12.15 -23.23 6.36
CA ALA A 338 13.13 -23.82 5.46
C ALA A 338 14.58 -23.71 5.93
N PHE A 339 14.87 -22.88 6.94
CA PHE A 339 16.25 -22.54 7.35
C PHE A 339 16.66 -23.21 8.66
N ASP A 340 17.94 -23.62 8.75
CA ASP A 340 18.58 -24.05 10.00
C ASP A 340 19.04 -22.84 10.83
N THR A 341 19.43 -21.77 10.16
CA THR A 341 19.86 -20.50 10.76
C THR A 341 19.21 -19.35 10.02
N ILE A 342 18.63 -18.43 10.77
CA ILE A 342 17.97 -17.23 10.25
C ILE A 342 18.80 -16.01 10.64
N LYS A 343 19.11 -15.15 9.67
CA LYS A 343 19.84 -13.92 9.93
C LYS A 343 18.87 -12.76 10.07
N VAL A 344 19.12 -11.91 11.07
CA VAL A 344 18.36 -10.68 11.31
C VAL A 344 19.34 -9.52 11.32
N CYS A 345 19.12 -8.52 10.49
CA CYS A 345 19.92 -7.30 10.50
C CYS A 345 19.56 -6.48 11.74
N VAL A 346 20.56 -6.22 12.59
CA VAL A 346 20.39 -5.45 13.86
C VAL A 346 20.98 -4.05 13.76
N ALA A 347 21.83 -3.80 12.79
CA ALA A 347 22.44 -2.49 12.53
C ALA A 347 23.04 -2.48 11.12
N TYR A 348 23.47 -1.30 10.68
CA TYR A 348 24.29 -1.13 9.49
C TYR A 348 25.70 -0.67 9.85
N ASP A 349 26.68 -1.14 9.11
CA ASP A 349 27.98 -0.51 8.97
C ASP A 349 27.92 0.44 7.76
N VAL A 350 28.14 1.71 8.00
CA VAL A 350 28.23 2.74 6.95
C VAL A 350 29.57 3.45 7.10
N ASP A 351 30.49 3.15 6.19
CA ASP A 351 31.84 3.75 6.19
C ASP A 351 32.61 3.59 7.53
N GLY A 352 32.38 2.47 8.25
CA GLY A 352 33.00 2.16 9.54
C GLY A 352 32.22 2.69 10.76
N GLU A 353 31.12 3.38 10.57
CA GLU A 353 30.19 3.78 11.62
C GLU A 353 29.02 2.82 11.76
N ARG A 354 28.65 2.46 13.00
CA ARG A 354 27.50 1.59 13.28
C ARG A 354 26.22 2.43 13.44
N TYR A 355 25.21 2.12 12.62
CA TYR A 355 23.88 2.73 12.65
C TYR A 355 22.84 1.70 13.08
N THR A 356 22.05 2.00 14.11
CA THR A 356 20.87 1.20 14.53
C THR A 356 19.55 1.72 13.99
N SER A 357 19.59 2.74 13.15
CA SER A 357 18.46 3.33 12.44
C SER A 357 18.80 3.53 10.97
N VAL A 358 17.80 3.80 10.15
CA VAL A 358 17.99 4.14 8.73
C VAL A 358 18.82 5.43 8.65
N PRO A 359 19.95 5.44 7.91
CA PRO A 359 20.74 6.64 7.68
C PRO A 359 19.93 7.73 6.97
N GLU A 360 20.06 8.98 7.40
CA GLU A 360 19.33 10.12 6.85
C GLU A 360 19.66 10.40 5.38
N HIS A 361 20.93 10.21 5.02
CA HIS A 361 21.43 10.55 3.70
C HIS A 361 21.35 9.37 2.77
N GLN A 362 20.69 9.55 1.60
CA GLN A 362 20.50 8.49 0.59
C GLN A 362 21.79 7.74 0.25
N VAL A 363 22.90 8.44 -0.05
CA VAL A 363 24.17 7.81 -0.38
C VAL A 363 24.70 6.93 0.76
N ARG A 364 24.51 7.37 2.01
CA ARG A 364 24.88 6.55 3.18
C ARG A 364 24.02 5.29 3.26
N PHE A 365 22.75 5.39 2.96
CA PHE A 365 21.87 4.23 2.96
C PHE A 365 22.18 3.26 1.81
N GLU A 366 22.58 3.77 0.65
CA GLU A 366 23.06 2.95 -0.47
C GLU A 366 24.37 2.19 -0.15
N HIS A 367 25.21 2.76 0.73
CA HIS A 367 26.46 2.14 1.18
C HIS A 367 26.28 1.27 2.44
N ALA A 368 25.09 1.24 3.01
CA ALA A 368 24.81 0.52 4.25
C ALA A 368 25.05 -1.00 4.06
N LYS A 369 25.93 -1.56 4.89
CA LYS A 369 26.19 -3.00 4.94
C LYS A 369 25.50 -3.56 6.19
N PRO A 370 24.67 -4.60 6.07
CA PRO A 370 23.97 -5.14 7.20
C PRO A 370 24.92 -5.86 8.19
N ILE A 371 24.71 -5.59 9.47
CA ILE A 371 25.31 -6.34 10.57
C ILE A 371 24.24 -7.30 11.06
N TYR A 372 24.51 -8.59 11.00
CA TYR A 372 23.56 -9.63 11.31
C TYR A 372 23.79 -10.23 12.70
N GLU A 373 22.70 -10.58 13.36
CA GLU A 373 22.63 -11.62 14.38
C GLU A 373 22.05 -12.89 13.75
N GLU A 374 22.53 -14.04 14.19
CA GLU A 374 22.11 -15.36 13.72
C GLU A 374 21.25 -16.00 14.82
N LEU A 375 20.02 -16.38 14.44
CA LEU A 375 19.09 -17.09 15.30
C LEU A 375 18.91 -18.53 14.79
N PRO A 376 18.66 -19.51 15.67
CA PRO A 376 18.33 -20.86 15.25
C PRO A 376 16.99 -20.86 14.49
N GLY A 377 16.93 -21.60 13.39
CA GLY A 377 15.69 -21.89 12.69
C GLY A 377 14.95 -23.07 13.34
N TRP A 378 13.68 -23.23 13.01
CA TRP A 378 12.82 -24.27 13.61
C TRP A 378 12.59 -25.50 12.74
N LYS A 379 12.90 -25.45 11.46
CA LYS A 379 12.90 -26.60 10.52
C LYS A 379 11.68 -27.53 10.61
N CYS A 380 10.52 -27.02 10.96
CA CYS A 380 9.29 -27.78 11.00
C CYS A 380 8.11 -26.96 10.45
N ASP A 381 7.08 -27.66 10.00
CA ASP A 381 5.85 -27.03 9.53
C ASP A 381 5.09 -26.38 10.69
N ILE A 382 4.86 -25.06 10.59
CA ILE A 382 4.09 -24.27 11.55
C ILE A 382 2.71 -23.87 11.02
N THR A 383 2.34 -24.29 9.81
CA THR A 383 1.08 -23.89 9.15
C THR A 383 -0.16 -24.36 9.89
N GLY A 384 -0.02 -25.37 10.75
CA GLY A 384 -1.05 -25.91 11.63
C GLY A 384 -1.21 -25.16 12.95
N CYS A 385 -0.26 -24.32 13.38
CA CYS A 385 -0.33 -23.61 14.66
C CYS A 385 -1.45 -22.57 14.66
N ARG A 386 -2.18 -22.44 15.76
CA ARG A 386 -3.30 -21.50 15.95
C ARG A 386 -3.14 -20.64 17.21
N SER A 387 -2.21 -20.95 18.08
CA SER A 387 -1.82 -20.16 19.24
C SER A 387 -0.31 -19.93 19.26
N PHE A 388 0.14 -18.90 19.98
CA PHE A 388 1.57 -18.57 20.09
C PHE A 388 2.36 -19.70 20.74
N ASP A 389 1.79 -20.34 21.75
CA ASP A 389 2.42 -21.43 22.50
C ASP A 389 2.56 -22.75 21.70
N GLU A 390 1.85 -22.88 20.58
CA GLU A 390 2.01 -24.02 19.65
C GLU A 390 3.20 -23.85 18.71
N LEU A 391 3.76 -22.61 18.60
CA LEU A 391 4.96 -22.38 17.82
C LEU A 391 6.17 -23.03 18.48
N PRO A 392 7.15 -23.56 17.71
CA PRO A 392 8.46 -23.93 18.24
C PRO A 392 9.10 -22.78 19.01
N GLN A 393 9.90 -23.08 20.02
CA GLN A 393 10.55 -22.06 20.85
C GLN A 393 11.38 -21.09 20.02
N GLU A 394 12.10 -21.57 19.00
CA GLU A 394 12.92 -20.77 18.10
C GLU A 394 12.06 -19.76 17.30
N ALA A 395 10.84 -20.14 16.91
CA ALA A 395 9.90 -19.24 16.23
C ALA A 395 9.31 -18.21 17.19
N GLN A 396 9.04 -18.58 18.44
CA GLN A 396 8.62 -17.65 19.49
C GLN A 396 9.73 -16.64 19.80
N ASP A 397 10.97 -17.10 19.93
CA ASP A 397 12.15 -16.26 20.17
C ASP A 397 12.39 -15.29 19.01
N TYR A 398 12.19 -15.75 17.75
CA TYR A 398 12.26 -14.90 16.56
C TYR A 398 11.22 -13.77 16.60
N VAL A 399 9.97 -14.09 16.96
CA VAL A 399 8.90 -13.09 17.09
C VAL A 399 9.23 -12.09 18.19
N ALA A 400 9.70 -12.56 19.34
CA ALA A 400 10.12 -11.70 20.46
C ALA A 400 11.28 -10.77 20.04
N PHE A 401 12.23 -11.29 19.27
CA PHE A 401 13.34 -10.50 18.75
C PHE A 401 12.89 -9.39 17.80
N ILE A 402 11.88 -9.65 16.96
CA ILE A 402 11.24 -8.61 16.11
C ILE A 402 10.57 -7.54 17.01
N GLU A 403 9.86 -7.95 18.06
CA GLU A 403 9.22 -7.02 19.02
C GLU A 403 10.24 -6.09 19.65
N ASP A 404 11.39 -6.62 20.07
CA ASP A 404 12.48 -5.84 20.66
C ASP A 404 13.10 -4.87 19.67
N LEU A 405 13.38 -5.28 18.44
CA LEU A 405 13.94 -4.42 17.41
C LEU A 405 12.99 -3.32 16.95
N ALA A 406 11.71 -3.63 16.84
CA ALA A 406 10.69 -2.69 16.41
C ALA A 406 10.15 -1.81 17.56
N HIS A 407 10.45 -2.15 18.82
CA HIS A 407 9.87 -1.56 20.02
C HIS A 407 8.34 -1.55 20.00
N THR A 408 7.74 -2.58 19.42
CA THR A 408 6.29 -2.69 19.21
C THR A 408 5.87 -4.15 19.25
N ARG A 409 4.77 -4.46 19.96
CA ARG A 409 4.28 -5.83 20.10
C ARG A 409 3.77 -6.41 18.79
N VAL A 410 3.97 -7.69 18.59
CA VAL A 410 3.40 -8.46 17.46
C VAL A 410 2.04 -9.02 17.87
N THR A 411 1.00 -8.50 17.27
CA THR A 411 -0.40 -8.87 17.54
C THR A 411 -0.88 -10.01 16.66
N PHE A 412 -0.47 -10.02 15.38
CA PHE A 412 -0.80 -11.10 14.46
C PHE A 412 0.44 -11.79 13.90
N ILE A 413 0.38 -13.12 13.76
CA ILE A 413 1.45 -13.91 13.16
C ILE A 413 0.86 -14.77 12.06
N GLY A 414 1.23 -14.51 10.81
CA GLY A 414 0.85 -15.31 9.65
C GLY A 414 1.76 -16.53 9.51
N VAL A 415 1.18 -17.71 9.65
CA VAL A 415 1.84 -19.01 9.59
C VAL A 415 1.50 -19.82 8.34
N GLY A 416 0.97 -19.16 7.30
CA GLY A 416 0.63 -19.77 6.02
C GLY A 416 -0.18 -18.83 5.14
N ALA A 417 -0.60 -19.28 3.95
CA ALA A 417 -1.32 -18.47 2.96
C ALA A 417 -2.82 -18.28 3.27
N GLY A 418 -3.45 -19.27 3.93
CA GLY A 418 -4.89 -19.25 4.23
C GLY A 418 -5.30 -18.17 5.22
N ARG A 419 -6.56 -17.72 5.13
CA ARG A 419 -7.13 -16.71 6.05
C ARG A 419 -7.06 -17.18 7.51
N GLU A 420 -7.32 -18.46 7.75
CA GLU A 420 -7.29 -19.11 9.05
C GLU A 420 -5.88 -19.39 9.59
N GLN A 421 -4.85 -19.22 8.75
CA GLN A 421 -3.45 -19.45 9.11
C GLN A 421 -2.82 -18.17 9.65
N ILE A 422 -3.47 -17.62 10.69
CA ILE A 422 -3.02 -16.43 11.44
C ILE A 422 -3.25 -16.70 12.92
N ILE A 423 -2.20 -16.53 13.72
CA ILE A 423 -2.26 -16.53 15.18
C ILE A 423 -2.59 -15.10 15.63
N ASN A 424 -3.64 -14.97 16.44
CA ASN A 424 -4.03 -13.72 17.09
C ASN A 424 -3.59 -13.74 18.55
N ARG A 425 -2.72 -12.79 18.97
CA ARG A 425 -2.23 -12.69 20.35
C ARG A 425 -2.96 -11.62 21.16
N PHE A 426 -3.26 -10.47 20.56
CA PHE A 426 -3.69 -9.28 21.31
C PHE A 426 -4.79 -8.47 20.61
N TRP A 427 -5.39 -8.96 19.56
CA TRP A 427 -6.50 -8.28 18.90
C TRP A 427 -7.81 -8.63 19.60
N LYS A 428 -8.48 -7.63 20.21
CA LYS A 428 -9.68 -7.62 21.09
C LYS A 428 -9.42 -7.99 22.53
#